data_c3edc994e4b07ff82efd7c887e923150
#
_entry.id   c3edc994e4b07ff82efd7c887e923150
#
_cell.length_a   1.000
_cell.length_b   1.000
_cell.length_c   1.000
_cell.angle_alpha   90.00
_cell.angle_beta   90.00
_cell.angle_gamma   90.00
#
_symmetry.space_group_name_H-M   'P 1'
#
loop_
_entity.id
_entity.type
_entity.pdbx_description
1 polymer ?
#
loop_
_entity_poly.entity_id
_entity_poly.type
_entity_poly.pdbx_seq_one_letter_code
_entity_poly.pdbx_strand_id
1 'polypeptide(L)'
;MYTQAMDTMGKDDSAVKTLRSAEELQLQERFDAHIDAGDFIEAKDWMPEHYRKTLVRQISQHAHSEIVGMLPEGNWISRAPTLKRKAILLAKVQDEGGHGLYLYAAAETLGTSRDQMLDALHSGKAKYSSIFNYPTLTWADMGTIGWL
;
A
#
# COMPACT_ATOMS: atom_id res chain seq x y z
N MET A 1 19.74 -22.50 -6.55
CA MET A 1 18.55 -23.05 -5.88
C MET A 1 17.33 -22.09 -5.97
N TYR A 2 17.20 -21.33 -7.08
CA TYR A 2 16.10 -20.38 -7.33
C TYR A 2 15.35 -20.64 -8.64
N THR A 3 15.73 -21.64 -9.42
CA THR A 3 15.19 -21.95 -10.75
C THR A 3 14.05 -22.98 -10.75
N GLN A 4 13.74 -23.64 -9.64
CA GLN A 4 12.66 -24.64 -9.57
C GLN A 4 11.30 -24.09 -9.11
N ALA A 5 11.23 -22.85 -8.64
CA ALA A 5 9.97 -22.24 -8.17
C ALA A 5 9.17 -21.52 -9.27
N MET A 6 9.76 -21.31 -10.45
CA MET A 6 9.07 -20.65 -11.58
C MET A 6 8.32 -21.59 -12.52
N ASP A 7 8.64 -22.90 -12.51
CA ASP A 7 8.04 -23.85 -13.45
C ASP A 7 6.69 -24.44 -13.00
N THR A 8 6.24 -24.15 -11.77
CA THR A 8 4.94 -24.65 -11.27
C THR A 8 3.79 -23.64 -11.35
N MET A 9 4.05 -22.38 -11.75
CA MET A 9 2.99 -21.35 -11.92
C MET A 9 2.31 -21.36 -13.30
N GLY A 10 2.70 -22.27 -14.19
CA GLY A 10 2.23 -22.28 -15.58
C GLY A 10 1.20 -23.36 -15.94
N LYS A 11 0.64 -24.12 -15.00
CA LYS A 11 -0.15 -25.31 -15.37
C LYS A 11 -1.57 -25.42 -14.81
N ASP A 12 -2.20 -24.36 -14.34
CA ASP A 12 -3.60 -24.47 -13.88
C ASP A 12 -4.53 -23.31 -14.30
N ASP A 13 -4.18 -22.61 -15.36
CA ASP A 13 -5.03 -21.56 -15.95
C ASP A 13 -6.20 -22.09 -16.77
N SER A 14 -6.31 -23.40 -16.96
CA SER A 14 -7.36 -24.02 -17.78
C SER A 14 -8.61 -24.47 -17.02
N ALA A 15 -8.58 -24.49 -15.67
CA ALA A 15 -9.65 -25.03 -14.85
C ALA A 15 -10.60 -23.98 -14.22
N VAL A 16 -10.32 -22.68 -14.32
CA VAL A 16 -11.19 -21.61 -13.79
C VAL A 16 -11.63 -20.65 -14.91
N LYS A 17 -11.97 -21.15 -16.07
CA LYS A 17 -12.92 -20.45 -16.96
C LYS A 17 -14.33 -20.71 -16.43
N THR A 18 -14.66 -20.13 -15.29
CA THR A 18 -16.05 -19.87 -14.94
C THR A 18 -16.64 -19.11 -16.11
N LEU A 19 -17.70 -19.62 -16.74
CA LEU A 19 -18.41 -18.95 -17.82
C LEU A 19 -18.86 -17.59 -17.28
N ARG A 20 -18.14 -16.53 -17.62
CA ARG A 20 -18.55 -15.16 -17.30
C ARG A 20 -19.90 -14.93 -17.96
N SER A 21 -20.81 -14.27 -17.26
CA SER A 21 -22.09 -13.90 -17.86
C SER A 21 -21.85 -12.91 -19.01
N ALA A 22 -22.79 -12.85 -19.97
CA ALA A 22 -22.69 -11.88 -21.07
C ALA A 22 -22.60 -10.42 -20.53
N GLU A 23 -23.23 -10.17 -19.40
CA GLU A 23 -23.18 -8.88 -18.72
C GLU A 23 -21.78 -8.58 -18.17
N GLU A 24 -21.12 -9.55 -17.52
CA GLU A 24 -19.74 -9.37 -17.04
C GLU A 24 -18.75 -9.13 -18.18
N LEU A 25 -18.94 -9.75 -19.32
CA LEU A 25 -18.12 -9.52 -20.51
C LEU A 25 -18.28 -8.08 -21.01
N GLN A 26 -19.51 -7.57 -21.10
CA GLN A 26 -19.76 -6.20 -21.51
C GLN A 26 -19.18 -5.17 -20.52
N LEU A 27 -19.26 -5.45 -19.21
CA LEU A 27 -18.66 -4.60 -18.19
C LEU A 27 -17.14 -4.60 -18.29
N GLN A 28 -16.54 -5.76 -18.55
CA GLN A 28 -15.10 -5.87 -18.77
C GLN A 28 -14.66 -5.07 -20.00
N GLU A 29 -15.36 -5.21 -21.13
CA GLU A 29 -15.05 -4.44 -22.35
C GLU A 29 -15.12 -2.93 -22.12
N ARG A 30 -16.11 -2.46 -21.38
CA ARG A 30 -16.22 -1.03 -21.02
C ARG A 30 -15.08 -0.59 -20.13
N PHE A 31 -14.73 -1.40 -19.14
CA PHE A 31 -13.61 -1.10 -18.24
C PHE A 31 -12.29 -1.03 -19.01
N ASP A 32 -12.02 -2.00 -19.90
CA ASP A 32 -10.82 -2.03 -20.71
C ASP A 32 -10.75 -0.80 -21.65
N ALA A 33 -11.88 -0.41 -22.26
CA ALA A 33 -11.95 0.78 -23.09
C ALA A 33 -11.65 2.08 -22.31
N HIS A 34 -12.11 2.19 -21.03
CA HIS A 34 -11.77 3.32 -20.16
C HIS A 34 -10.27 3.37 -19.87
N ILE A 35 -9.65 2.21 -19.58
CA ILE A 35 -8.20 2.11 -19.32
C ILE A 35 -7.42 2.52 -20.58
N ASP A 36 -7.80 2.01 -21.75
CA ASP A 36 -7.13 2.31 -23.02
C ASP A 36 -7.26 3.79 -23.43
N ALA A 37 -8.37 4.42 -23.07
CA ALA A 37 -8.59 5.85 -23.29
C ALA A 37 -7.80 6.74 -22.30
N GLY A 38 -7.26 6.16 -21.23
CA GLY A 38 -6.62 6.92 -20.14
C GLY A 38 -7.62 7.67 -19.26
N ASP A 39 -8.87 7.22 -19.23
CA ASP A 39 -9.91 7.82 -18.39
C ASP A 39 -9.71 7.46 -16.91
N PHE A 40 -10.20 8.33 -16.03
CA PHE A 40 -10.17 8.06 -14.60
C PHE A 40 -11.20 7.01 -14.21
N ILE A 41 -10.76 6.03 -13.40
CA ILE A 41 -11.62 5.04 -12.77
C ILE A 41 -11.88 5.46 -11.32
N GLU A 42 -13.12 5.69 -10.96
CA GLU A 42 -13.53 6.04 -9.61
C GLU A 42 -13.92 4.80 -8.78
N ALA A 43 -13.85 4.91 -7.46
CA ALA A 43 -14.15 3.80 -6.55
C ALA A 43 -15.57 3.23 -6.73
N LYS A 44 -16.54 4.09 -7.14
CA LYS A 44 -17.92 3.70 -7.42
C LYS A 44 -18.12 2.97 -8.75
N ASP A 45 -17.15 3.09 -9.68
CA ASP A 45 -17.26 2.49 -10.99
C ASP A 45 -17.11 0.97 -10.89
N TRP A 46 -17.74 0.29 -11.83
CA TRP A 46 -17.50 -1.14 -11.96
C TRP A 46 -16.05 -1.38 -12.37
N MET A 47 -15.40 -2.28 -11.69
CA MET A 47 -14.08 -2.77 -12.02
C MET A 47 -13.97 -4.25 -11.73
N PRO A 48 -13.13 -4.99 -12.49
CA PRO A 48 -12.88 -6.42 -12.23
C PRO A 48 -12.41 -6.65 -10.80
N GLU A 49 -12.87 -7.72 -10.17
CA GLU A 49 -12.55 -8.05 -8.79
C GLU A 49 -11.03 -8.12 -8.53
N HIS A 50 -10.27 -8.67 -9.48
CA HIS A 50 -8.81 -8.75 -9.35
C HIS A 50 -8.17 -7.36 -9.38
N TYR A 51 -8.72 -6.41 -10.15
CA TYR A 51 -8.25 -5.03 -10.21
C TYR A 51 -8.52 -4.33 -8.87
N ARG A 52 -9.76 -4.42 -8.37
CA ARG A 52 -10.14 -3.87 -7.04
C ARG A 52 -9.26 -4.42 -5.92
N LYS A 53 -9.06 -5.73 -5.86
CA LYS A 53 -8.18 -6.37 -4.86
C LYS A 53 -6.74 -5.88 -4.96
N THR A 54 -6.25 -5.66 -6.18
CA THR A 54 -4.89 -5.15 -6.40
C THR A 54 -4.76 -3.71 -5.90
N LEU A 55 -5.73 -2.84 -6.20
CA LEU A 55 -5.75 -1.47 -5.69
C LEU A 55 -5.79 -1.44 -4.17
N VAL A 56 -6.73 -2.16 -3.55
CA VAL A 56 -6.83 -2.25 -2.08
C VAL A 56 -5.51 -2.70 -1.48
N ARG A 57 -4.90 -3.75 -2.03
CA ARG A 57 -3.61 -4.27 -1.55
C ARG A 57 -2.50 -3.22 -1.64
N GLN A 58 -2.39 -2.52 -2.77
CA GLN A 58 -1.34 -1.52 -2.97
C GLN A 58 -1.54 -0.30 -2.07
N ILE A 59 -2.77 0.22 -2.01
CA ILE A 59 -3.10 1.38 -1.18
C ILE A 59 -2.90 1.05 0.31
N SER A 60 -3.39 -0.11 0.76
CA SER A 60 -3.22 -0.54 2.16
C SER A 60 -1.75 -0.75 2.53
N GLN A 61 -0.96 -1.37 1.65
CA GLN A 61 0.48 -1.56 1.87
C GLN A 61 1.22 -0.22 1.96
N HIS A 62 0.85 0.75 1.14
CA HIS A 62 1.40 2.10 1.20
C HIS A 62 0.98 2.78 2.50
N ALA A 63 -0.32 2.78 2.84
CA ALA A 63 -0.80 3.32 4.11
C ALA A 63 -0.07 2.74 5.34
N HIS A 64 0.14 1.42 5.37
CA HIS A 64 0.92 0.77 6.43
C HIS A 64 2.37 1.25 6.44
N SER A 65 2.97 1.47 5.27
CA SER A 65 4.35 1.98 5.18
C SER A 65 4.47 3.40 5.74
N GLU A 66 3.50 4.28 5.46
CA GLU A 66 3.45 5.63 6.03
C GLU A 66 3.36 5.60 7.56
N ILE A 67 2.43 4.80 8.09
CA ILE A 67 2.23 4.68 9.53
C ILE A 67 3.46 4.08 10.24
N VAL A 68 4.04 3.01 9.70
CA VAL A 68 5.25 2.40 10.28
C VAL A 68 6.48 3.30 10.08
N GLY A 69 6.55 4.00 8.93
CA GLY A 69 7.61 4.93 8.58
C GLY A 69 7.75 6.12 9.55
N MET A 70 6.67 6.48 10.25
CA MET A 70 6.74 7.49 11.32
C MET A 70 7.68 7.10 12.47
N LEU A 71 7.88 5.80 12.74
CA LEU A 71 8.62 5.33 13.92
C LEU A 71 10.11 5.68 13.88
N PRO A 72 10.87 5.43 12.80
CA PRO A 72 12.28 5.80 12.73
C PRO A 72 12.51 7.28 12.99
N GLU A 73 11.74 8.15 12.36
CA GLU A 73 11.85 9.59 12.49
C GLU A 73 11.33 10.09 13.85
N GLY A 74 10.20 9.56 14.30
CA GLY A 74 9.60 9.89 15.61
C GLY A 74 10.54 9.60 16.77
N ASN A 75 11.29 8.49 16.72
CA ASN A 75 12.29 8.13 17.73
C ASN A 75 13.48 9.10 17.79
N TRP A 76 13.69 9.89 16.74
CA TRP A 76 14.78 10.85 16.65
C TRP A 76 14.38 12.29 16.97
N ILE A 77 13.11 12.60 17.15
CA ILE A 77 12.64 13.98 17.46
C ILE A 77 13.37 14.54 18.67
N SER A 78 13.43 13.81 19.77
CA SER A 78 14.13 14.24 20.99
C SER A 78 15.66 14.25 20.86
N ARG A 79 16.21 13.40 19.99
CA ARG A 79 17.66 13.18 19.77
C ARG A 79 18.25 14.07 18.69
N ALA A 80 17.43 14.74 17.89
CA ALA A 80 17.89 15.61 16.82
C ALA A 80 18.83 16.73 17.36
N PRO A 81 19.89 17.09 16.60
CA PRO A 81 20.99 17.89 17.12
C PRO A 81 20.64 19.35 17.41
N THR A 82 19.56 19.88 16.83
CA THR A 82 19.13 21.27 17.06
C THR A 82 17.62 21.37 17.18
N LEU A 83 17.12 22.43 17.85
CA LEU A 83 15.69 22.69 17.95
C LEU A 83 15.01 22.80 16.59
N LYS A 84 15.67 23.43 15.61
CA LYS A 84 15.18 23.53 14.22
C LYS A 84 14.96 22.12 13.62
N ARG A 85 15.91 21.19 13.80
CA ARG A 85 15.80 19.82 13.27
C ARG A 85 14.74 19.01 14.02
N LYS A 86 14.56 19.23 15.32
CA LYS A 86 13.45 18.64 16.09
C LYS A 86 12.09 19.06 15.52
N ALA A 87 11.91 20.34 15.25
CA ALA A 87 10.68 20.87 14.69
C ALA A 87 10.40 20.32 13.27
N ILE A 88 11.45 20.20 12.43
CA ILE A 88 11.32 19.60 11.08
C ILE A 88 10.89 18.13 11.17
N LEU A 89 11.52 17.33 12.05
CA LEU A 89 11.13 15.93 12.23
C LEU A 89 9.70 15.78 12.74
N LEU A 90 9.29 16.61 13.69
CA LEU A 90 7.92 16.60 14.20
C LEU A 90 6.92 16.89 13.07
N ALA A 91 7.18 17.90 12.25
CA ALA A 91 6.33 18.23 11.10
C ALA A 91 6.25 17.06 10.11
N LYS A 92 7.40 16.43 9.80
CA LYS A 92 7.46 15.29 8.88
C LYS A 92 6.69 14.08 9.43
N VAL A 93 6.85 13.73 10.68
CA VAL A 93 6.10 12.61 11.31
C VAL A 93 4.59 12.85 11.28
N GLN A 94 4.15 14.10 11.46
CA GLN A 94 2.73 14.45 11.33
C GLN A 94 2.23 14.33 9.90
N ASP A 95 3.06 14.70 8.92
CA ASP A 95 2.76 14.59 7.49
C ASP A 95 2.60 13.13 7.07
N GLU A 96 3.55 12.26 7.42
CA GLU A 96 3.48 10.80 7.17
C GLU A 96 2.23 10.18 7.82
N GLY A 97 1.90 10.59 9.05
CA GLY A 97 0.65 10.19 9.70
C GLY A 97 -0.59 10.62 8.91
N GLY A 98 -0.59 11.83 8.38
CA GLY A 98 -1.63 12.36 7.51
C GLY A 98 -1.78 11.57 6.20
N HIS A 99 -0.66 11.26 5.55
CA HIS A 99 -0.63 10.42 4.34
C HIS A 99 -1.22 9.03 4.61
N GLY A 100 -0.80 8.36 5.68
CA GLY A 100 -1.32 7.05 6.06
C GLY A 100 -2.83 7.06 6.29
N LEU A 101 -3.36 8.07 7.00
CA LEU A 101 -4.79 8.22 7.24
C LEU A 101 -5.57 8.49 5.95
N TYR A 102 -5.01 9.31 5.05
CA TYR A 102 -5.60 9.59 3.74
C TYR A 102 -5.69 8.33 2.87
N LEU A 103 -4.62 7.55 2.83
CA LEU A 103 -4.58 6.29 2.07
C LEU A 103 -5.56 5.25 2.65
N TYR A 104 -5.68 5.15 3.99
CA TYR A 104 -6.72 4.29 4.58
C TYR A 104 -8.12 4.74 4.15
N ALA A 105 -8.40 6.04 4.15
CA ALA A 105 -9.70 6.54 3.67
C ALA A 105 -9.93 6.19 2.19
N ALA A 106 -8.90 6.24 1.34
CA ALA A 106 -9.00 5.81 -0.05
C ALA A 106 -9.34 4.30 -0.16
N ALA A 107 -8.70 3.44 0.64
CA ALA A 107 -9.01 2.01 0.66
C ALA A 107 -10.43 1.72 1.18
N GLU A 108 -10.95 2.54 2.12
CA GLU A 108 -12.32 2.45 2.61
C GLU A 108 -13.34 2.66 1.48
N THR A 109 -13.08 3.57 0.54
CA THR A 109 -13.97 3.77 -0.62
C THR A 109 -14.02 2.56 -1.55
N LEU A 110 -13.00 1.68 -1.49
CA LEU A 110 -12.92 0.43 -2.24
C LEU A 110 -13.51 -0.78 -1.48
N GLY A 111 -14.02 -0.57 -0.26
CA GLY A 111 -14.75 -1.56 0.51
C GLY A 111 -13.94 -2.29 1.59
N THR A 112 -12.73 -1.83 1.94
CA THR A 112 -11.95 -2.39 3.04
C THR A 112 -11.90 -1.41 4.20
N SER A 113 -12.43 -1.77 5.36
CA SER A 113 -12.48 -0.87 6.51
C SER A 113 -11.09 -0.59 7.09
N ARG A 114 -10.94 0.61 7.65
CA ARG A 114 -9.70 1.01 8.35
C ARG A 114 -9.38 0.06 9.50
N ASP A 115 -10.37 -0.34 10.27
CA ASP A 115 -10.18 -1.25 11.39
C ASP A 115 -9.60 -2.60 10.92
N GLN A 116 -10.11 -3.16 9.83
CA GLN A 116 -9.56 -4.39 9.25
C GLN A 116 -8.10 -4.22 8.83
N MET A 117 -7.74 -3.07 8.25
CA MET A 117 -6.37 -2.79 7.83
C MET A 117 -5.43 -2.61 9.03
N LEU A 118 -5.87 -1.90 10.06
CA LEU A 118 -5.11 -1.70 11.29
C LEU A 118 -4.97 -3.02 12.09
N ASP A 119 -6.01 -3.83 12.17
CA ASP A 119 -5.94 -5.16 12.78
C ASP A 119 -4.93 -6.07 12.06
N ALA A 120 -4.90 -6.01 10.72
CA ALA A 120 -3.90 -6.74 9.94
C ALA A 120 -2.47 -6.24 10.23
N LEU A 121 -2.28 -4.92 10.37
CA LEU A 121 -0.99 -4.33 10.72
C LEU A 121 -0.54 -4.76 12.13
N HIS A 122 -1.40 -4.58 13.12
CA HIS A 122 -1.08 -4.90 14.53
C HIS A 122 -0.89 -6.40 14.79
N SER A 123 -1.58 -7.26 14.03
CA SER A 123 -1.40 -8.71 14.10
C SER A 123 -0.19 -9.24 13.30
N GLY A 124 0.57 -8.37 12.64
CA GLY A 124 1.75 -8.74 11.83
C GLY A 124 1.40 -9.44 10.50
N LYS A 125 0.14 -9.37 10.07
CA LYS A 125 -0.31 -9.96 8.78
C LYS A 125 -0.20 -8.98 7.61
N ALA A 126 -0.13 -7.68 7.89
CA ALA A 126 0.02 -6.67 6.86
C ALA A 126 1.46 -6.60 6.34
N LYS A 127 1.59 -6.20 5.08
CA LYS A 127 2.88 -5.90 4.47
C LYS A 127 3.09 -4.39 4.45
N TYR A 128 4.32 -3.97 4.69
CA TYR A 128 4.81 -2.60 4.55
C TYR A 128 6.28 -2.64 4.09
N SER A 129 6.89 -1.51 3.84
CA SER A 129 8.30 -1.44 3.43
C SER A 129 9.21 -2.02 4.52
N SER A 130 9.95 -3.08 4.19
CA SER A 130 10.83 -3.78 5.13
C SER A 130 11.98 -2.93 5.64
N ILE A 131 12.30 -1.82 4.98
CA ILE A 131 13.36 -0.90 5.41
C ILE A 131 13.09 -0.35 6.82
N PHE A 132 11.82 -0.18 7.20
CA PHE A 132 11.43 0.31 8.52
C PHE A 132 11.67 -0.69 9.67
N ASN A 133 12.03 -1.94 9.36
CA ASN A 133 12.42 -2.93 10.36
C ASN A 133 13.89 -2.79 10.80
N TYR A 134 14.68 -1.99 10.09
CA TYR A 134 16.08 -1.75 10.45
C TYR A 134 16.19 -0.63 11.49
N PRO A 135 16.99 -0.84 12.56
CA PRO A 135 17.16 0.18 13.59
C PRO A 135 17.95 1.38 13.04
N THR A 136 17.51 2.57 13.36
CA THR A 136 18.26 3.81 13.11
C THR A 136 19.20 4.10 14.29
N LEU A 137 20.46 3.72 14.16
CA LEU A 137 21.46 3.85 15.23
C LEU A 137 22.11 5.23 15.25
N THR A 138 22.23 5.86 14.07
CA THR A 138 22.84 7.19 13.91
C THR A 138 21.86 8.17 13.27
N TRP A 139 22.20 9.46 13.36
CA TRP A 139 21.48 10.52 12.65
C TRP A 139 21.47 10.31 11.13
N ALA A 140 22.59 9.78 10.58
CA ALA A 140 22.69 9.47 9.16
C ALA A 140 21.73 8.33 8.75
N ASP A 141 21.66 7.26 9.56
CA ASP A 141 20.72 6.15 9.30
C ASP A 141 19.29 6.65 9.24
N MET A 142 18.89 7.48 10.21
CA MET A 142 17.56 8.07 10.24
C MET A 142 17.31 8.93 8.99
N GLY A 143 18.27 9.77 8.61
CA GLY A 143 18.15 10.61 7.42
C GLY A 143 18.08 9.81 6.12
N THR A 144 18.71 8.66 6.04
CA THR A 144 18.75 7.81 4.85
C THR A 144 17.44 7.04 4.63
N ILE A 145 16.79 6.60 5.69
CA ILE A 145 15.52 5.85 5.59
C ILE A 145 14.43 6.64 4.86
N GLY A 146 14.38 7.94 5.02
CA GLY A 146 13.42 8.79 4.32
C GLY A 146 13.72 9.03 2.84
N TRP A 147 14.85 8.51 2.32
CA TRP A 147 15.27 8.65 0.91
C TRP A 147 15.17 7.34 0.11
N LEU A 148 14.92 6.22 0.76
CA LEU A 148 14.81 4.87 0.17
C LEU A 148 13.37 4.43 0.03
#